data_7003db5a0e98deccd96cadfdd480bba6
#
_entry.id   7003db5a0e98deccd96cadfdd480bba6
#
_cell.length_a   1.000
_cell.length_b   1.000
_cell.length_c   1.000
_cell.angle_alpha   90.00
_cell.angle_beta   90.00
_cell.angle_gamma   90.00
#
_symmetry.space_group_name_H-M   'P 1'
#
loop_
_entity.id
_entity.type
_entity.pdbx_description
1 polymer ?
#
loop_
_entity_poly.entity_id
_entity_poly.type
_entity_poly.pdbx_seq_one_letter_code
_entity_poly.pdbx_strand_id
1 'polypeptide(L)'
;ASTRYWVYAYDNAGALGFTVSVTAPDAGLRYMSGNTAYWYVSTFITSGASDILLYTQDDNNYELVPSVDTEVLTAGSAMAVTAITTTAVVPSQAVSFYYRATINTTVAGRYANFGDSGLYILNQDYLYDNGTGNSTLVSKFMRTAHTSYNGVFSYAVSNAATAVSVRILSFQL
;
A
#
# COMPACT_ATOMS: atom_id res chain seq x y z
N ALA A 1 5.31 6.77 14.58
CA ALA A 1 4.44 6.05 13.64
C ALA A 1 4.11 6.98 12.48
N SER A 2 3.99 6.44 11.27
CA SER A 2 3.52 7.20 10.12
C SER A 2 2.04 7.60 10.31
N THR A 3 1.67 8.79 9.87
CA THR A 3 0.30 9.30 9.96
C THR A 3 -0.13 9.79 8.59
N ARG A 4 -1.33 9.39 8.17
CA ARG A 4 -1.97 9.89 6.96
C ARG A 4 -2.75 11.14 7.27
N TYR A 5 -2.62 12.12 6.40
CA TYR A 5 -3.38 13.36 6.41
C TYR A 5 -4.14 13.53 5.09
N TRP A 6 -5.30 14.14 5.19
CA TRP A 6 -6.16 14.48 4.06
C TRP A 6 -6.25 16.00 3.95
N VAL A 7 -6.13 16.51 2.75
CA VAL A 7 -6.20 17.94 2.43
C VAL A 7 -7.59 18.24 1.91
N TYR A 8 -8.23 19.24 2.49
CA TYR A 8 -9.56 19.68 2.11
C TYR A 8 -9.56 21.17 1.77
N ALA A 9 -10.33 21.52 0.73
CA ALA A 9 -10.70 22.89 0.42
C ALA A 9 -12.03 23.21 1.12
N TYR A 10 -12.22 24.46 1.52
CA TYR A 10 -13.48 24.95 2.07
C TYR A 10 -13.70 26.42 1.73
N ASP A 11 -14.95 26.89 1.80
CA ASP A 11 -15.26 28.31 1.70
C ASP A 11 -14.96 29.02 3.03
N ASN A 12 -14.05 29.95 3.00
CA ASN A 12 -13.71 30.82 4.13
C ASN A 12 -14.25 32.22 3.88
N ALA A 13 -15.54 32.40 4.11
CA ALA A 13 -16.24 33.70 3.93
C ALA A 13 -16.06 34.30 2.52
N GLY A 14 -16.20 33.49 1.48
CA GLY A 14 -16.03 33.87 0.07
C GLY A 14 -14.60 33.77 -0.45
N ALA A 15 -13.65 33.33 0.36
CA ALA A 15 -12.28 33.01 -0.07
C ALA A 15 -12.03 31.50 0.02
N LEU A 16 -11.24 30.98 -0.92
CA LEU A 16 -10.82 29.57 -0.88
C LEU A 16 -9.84 29.35 0.28
N GLY A 17 -10.22 28.50 1.21
CA GLY A 17 -9.37 28.03 2.30
C GLY A 17 -8.93 26.58 2.13
N PHE A 18 -7.84 26.20 2.78
CA PHE A 18 -7.37 24.81 2.86
C PHE A 18 -7.14 24.41 4.29
N THR A 19 -7.44 23.16 4.59
CA THR A 19 -7.16 22.56 5.89
C THR A 19 -6.65 21.12 5.74
N VAL A 20 -6.00 20.63 6.80
CA VAL A 20 -5.46 19.27 6.87
C VAL A 20 -6.14 18.56 8.04
N SER A 21 -6.56 17.32 7.81
CA SER A 21 -7.25 16.50 8.81
C SER A 21 -6.77 15.04 8.76
N VAL A 22 -6.86 14.34 9.86
CA VAL A 22 -6.73 12.88 9.92
C VAL A 22 -8.06 12.17 9.60
N THR A 23 -9.17 12.91 9.53
CA THR A 23 -10.46 12.37 9.11
C THR A 23 -10.45 12.10 7.63
N ALA A 24 -10.66 10.84 7.25
CA ALA A 24 -10.72 10.42 5.85
C ALA A 24 -11.93 11.04 5.12
N PRO A 25 -11.87 11.15 3.78
CA PRO A 25 -13.04 11.53 2.98
C PRO A 25 -14.13 10.45 3.03
N ASP A 26 -15.31 10.80 2.55
CA ASP A 26 -16.40 9.85 2.31
C ASP A 26 -16.01 8.80 1.25
N ALA A 27 -16.84 7.76 1.10
CA ALA A 27 -16.58 6.68 0.15
C ALA A 27 -16.53 7.14 -1.32
N GLY A 28 -17.09 8.32 -1.63
CA GLY A 28 -17.04 8.94 -2.96
C GLY A 28 -15.83 9.83 -3.18
N LEU A 29 -14.94 9.97 -2.19
CA LEU A 29 -13.78 10.87 -2.22
C LEU A 29 -14.13 12.33 -2.56
N ARG A 30 -15.29 12.79 -2.13
CA ARG A 30 -15.78 14.14 -2.43
C ARG A 30 -15.63 15.10 -1.26
N TYR A 31 -16.01 14.63 -0.07
CA TYR A 31 -16.11 15.45 1.12
C TYR A 31 -15.41 14.78 2.32
N MET A 32 -15.05 15.58 3.30
CA MET A 32 -14.65 15.05 4.60
C MET A 32 -15.80 14.21 5.19
N SER A 33 -15.51 13.02 5.69
CA SER A 33 -16.53 12.16 6.30
C SER A 33 -17.28 12.90 7.42
N GLY A 34 -18.60 12.98 7.27
CA GLY A 34 -19.46 13.68 8.19
C GLY A 34 -19.53 15.21 8.01
N ASN A 35 -18.82 15.80 7.02
CA ASN A 35 -18.86 17.25 6.80
C ASN A 35 -18.72 17.62 5.31
N THR A 36 -19.82 17.95 4.66
CA THR A 36 -19.90 18.30 3.25
C THR A 36 -19.42 19.72 2.91
N ALA A 37 -19.07 20.53 3.90
CA ALA A 37 -18.47 21.85 3.66
C ALA A 37 -16.97 21.81 3.30
N TYR A 38 -16.35 20.63 3.45
CA TYR A 38 -14.93 20.40 3.16
C TYR A 38 -14.78 19.45 1.98
N TRP A 39 -14.31 19.97 0.85
CA TRP A 39 -14.08 19.17 -0.36
C TRP A 39 -12.69 18.53 -0.35
N TYR A 40 -12.65 17.25 -0.59
CA TYR A 40 -11.39 16.51 -0.71
C TYR A 40 -10.56 17.02 -1.89
N VAL A 41 -9.27 17.24 -1.65
CA VAL A 41 -8.30 17.70 -2.65
C VAL A 41 -7.19 16.70 -2.86
N SER A 42 -6.57 16.21 -1.78
CA SER A 42 -5.39 15.36 -1.83
C SER A 42 -5.15 14.65 -0.51
N THR A 43 -4.14 13.79 -0.47
CA THR A 43 -3.65 13.16 0.75
C THR A 43 -2.13 13.14 0.77
N PHE A 44 -1.55 13.09 1.96
CA PHE A 44 -0.13 12.80 2.14
C PHE A 44 0.08 11.95 3.40
N ILE A 45 1.26 11.34 3.51
CA ILE A 45 1.66 10.51 4.64
C ILE A 45 2.92 11.11 5.24
N THR A 46 3.00 11.15 6.55
CA THR A 46 4.26 11.44 7.24
C THR A 46 4.99 10.15 7.58
N SER A 47 6.32 10.19 7.59
CA SER A 47 7.18 9.14 8.13
C SER A 47 7.05 9.03 9.65
N GLY A 48 7.67 8.01 10.22
CA GLY A 48 7.82 7.91 11.68
C GLY A 48 8.62 9.07 12.31
N ALA A 49 9.43 9.78 11.52
CA ALA A 49 10.14 10.99 11.89
C ALA A 49 9.35 12.29 11.65
N SER A 50 8.10 12.19 11.25
CA SER A 50 7.18 13.29 10.92
C SER A 50 7.53 14.07 9.63
N ASP A 51 8.42 13.55 8.80
CA ASP A 51 8.68 14.09 7.48
C ASP A 51 7.59 13.63 6.49
N ILE A 52 7.22 14.48 5.53
CA ILE A 52 6.28 14.09 4.47
C ILE A 52 6.96 13.05 3.57
N LEU A 53 6.33 11.89 3.37
CA LEU A 53 6.78 10.94 2.37
C LEU A 53 6.62 11.55 0.98
N LEU A 54 7.70 11.57 0.22
CA LEU A 54 7.69 12.12 -1.11
C LEU A 54 6.86 11.24 -2.05
N TYR A 55 5.98 11.86 -2.79
CA TYR A 55 5.19 11.23 -3.84
C TYR A 55 4.92 12.21 -4.98
N THR A 56 4.58 11.67 -6.14
CA THR A 56 3.97 12.42 -7.23
C THR A 56 2.50 12.03 -7.34
N GLN A 57 1.65 13.00 -7.60
CA GLN A 57 0.22 12.77 -7.79
C GLN A 57 -0.15 13.15 -9.23
N ASP A 58 -0.83 12.23 -9.90
CA ASP A 58 -1.45 12.44 -11.19
C ASP A 58 -2.91 11.97 -11.07
N ASP A 59 -3.83 12.92 -10.98
CA ASP A 59 -5.24 12.70 -10.66
C ASP A 59 -5.40 11.87 -9.37
N ASN A 60 -5.95 10.69 -9.44
CA ASN A 60 -6.13 9.76 -8.30
C ASN A 60 -4.99 8.74 -8.14
N ASN A 61 -3.93 8.85 -8.93
CA ASN A 61 -2.77 7.98 -8.83
C ASN A 61 -1.65 8.66 -8.04
N TYR A 62 -1.13 7.96 -7.04
CA TYR A 62 -0.09 8.42 -6.11
C TYR A 62 1.13 7.52 -6.24
N GLU A 63 2.17 8.00 -6.91
CA GLU A 63 3.46 7.32 -6.98
C GLU A 63 4.33 7.70 -5.79
N LEU A 64 4.77 6.73 -5.03
CA LEU A 64 5.62 6.90 -3.86
C LEU A 64 7.09 6.87 -4.26
N VAL A 65 7.89 7.81 -3.79
CA VAL A 65 9.34 7.69 -3.88
C VAL A 65 9.77 6.52 -2.97
N PRO A 66 10.40 5.46 -3.51
CA PRO A 66 10.77 4.29 -2.74
C PRO A 66 11.72 4.65 -1.59
N SER A 67 11.31 4.35 -0.37
CA SER A 67 12.06 4.56 0.86
C SER A 67 11.84 3.38 1.82
N VAL A 68 12.52 3.36 2.94
CA VAL A 68 12.26 2.36 3.99
C VAL A 68 10.85 2.48 4.55
N ASP A 69 10.28 3.67 4.55
CA ASP A 69 8.92 3.93 5.07
C ASP A 69 7.80 3.37 4.16
N THR A 70 8.12 3.00 2.91
CA THR A 70 7.18 2.32 2.00
C THR A 70 7.30 0.79 2.04
N GLU A 71 8.26 0.27 2.81
CA GLU A 71 8.44 -1.17 3.01
C GLU A 71 7.44 -1.69 4.04
N VAL A 72 6.59 -2.62 3.62
CA VAL A 72 5.52 -3.19 4.46
C VAL A 72 5.83 -4.61 4.94
N LEU A 73 6.87 -5.22 4.39
CA LEU A 73 7.41 -6.50 4.82
C LEU A 73 8.92 -6.51 4.62
N THR A 74 9.68 -6.82 5.67
CA THR A 74 11.14 -6.99 5.64
C THR A 74 11.49 -8.43 5.99
N ALA A 75 12.21 -9.10 5.07
CA ALA A 75 12.75 -10.45 5.26
C ALA A 75 11.73 -11.50 5.78
N GLY A 76 10.47 -11.42 5.33
CA GLY A 76 9.42 -12.37 5.69
C GLY A 76 9.76 -13.78 5.17
N SER A 77 9.62 -14.80 6.01
CA SER A 77 9.96 -16.19 5.69
C SER A 77 8.86 -17.20 6.08
N ALA A 78 7.62 -16.74 6.21
CA ALA A 78 6.51 -17.60 6.61
C ALA A 78 6.12 -18.57 5.49
N MET A 79 6.13 -19.87 5.77
CA MET A 79 5.66 -20.91 4.84
C MET A 79 4.13 -21.04 4.86
N ALA A 80 3.49 -20.71 5.96
CA ALA A 80 2.03 -20.59 6.02
C ALA A 80 1.58 -19.22 5.47
N VAL A 81 0.37 -19.16 4.94
CA VAL A 81 -0.23 -17.89 4.48
C VAL A 81 -0.24 -16.89 5.64
N THR A 82 0.44 -15.77 5.44
CA THR A 82 0.64 -14.74 6.46
C THR A 82 0.25 -13.39 5.92
N ALA A 83 -0.47 -12.62 6.73
CA ALA A 83 -0.95 -11.30 6.37
C ALA A 83 0.19 -10.26 6.33
N ILE A 84 0.14 -9.38 5.33
CA ILE A 84 0.95 -8.16 5.22
C ILE A 84 0.01 -6.97 5.39
N THR A 85 0.24 -6.14 6.39
CA THR A 85 -0.54 -4.92 6.62
C THR A 85 0.05 -3.76 5.83
N THR A 86 -0.78 -3.11 5.02
CA THR A 86 -0.37 -1.98 4.17
C THR A 86 -0.92 -0.63 4.63
N THR A 87 -1.76 -0.59 5.67
CA THR A 87 -2.52 0.58 6.10
C THR A 87 -1.66 1.80 6.46
N ALA A 88 -0.40 1.59 6.81
CA ALA A 88 0.54 2.68 7.04
C ALA A 88 0.90 3.45 5.75
N VAL A 89 0.77 2.83 4.58
CA VAL A 89 1.19 3.38 3.29
C VAL A 89 0.00 3.53 2.33
N VAL A 90 -0.86 2.51 2.24
CA VAL A 90 -2.03 2.47 1.35
C VAL A 90 -3.29 2.83 2.13
N PRO A 91 -4.05 3.85 1.71
CA PRO A 91 -5.32 4.19 2.37
C PRO A 91 -6.38 3.10 2.16
N SER A 92 -7.30 2.99 3.11
CA SER A 92 -8.42 2.03 3.00
C SER A 92 -9.36 2.30 1.82
N GLN A 93 -9.37 3.54 1.32
CA GLN A 93 -10.16 3.97 0.16
C GLN A 93 -9.48 3.63 -1.18
N ALA A 94 -8.22 3.17 -1.16
CA ALA A 94 -7.52 2.83 -2.39
C ALA A 94 -8.23 1.69 -3.12
N VAL A 95 -8.45 1.89 -4.43
CA VAL A 95 -9.04 0.87 -5.32
C VAL A 95 -7.99 -0.09 -5.84
N SER A 96 -6.73 0.33 -5.86
CA SER A 96 -5.59 -0.52 -6.23
C SER A 96 -4.27 0.00 -5.64
N PHE A 97 -3.28 -0.85 -5.60
CA PHE A 97 -1.90 -0.46 -5.34
C PHE A 97 -0.92 -1.32 -6.14
N TYR A 98 0.26 -0.75 -6.40
CA TYR A 98 1.40 -1.46 -6.96
C TYR A 98 2.41 -1.73 -5.87
N TYR A 99 2.95 -2.91 -5.86
CA TYR A 99 4.04 -3.28 -4.97
C TYR A 99 5.19 -3.91 -5.73
N ARG A 100 6.36 -3.83 -5.14
CA ARG A 100 7.54 -4.58 -5.55
C ARG A 100 7.88 -5.58 -4.45
N ALA A 101 7.93 -6.85 -4.82
CA ALA A 101 8.46 -7.91 -3.97
C ALA A 101 9.85 -8.30 -4.43
N THR A 102 10.73 -8.56 -3.50
CA THR A 102 12.08 -9.09 -3.76
C THR A 102 12.25 -10.35 -2.92
N ILE A 103 12.63 -11.45 -3.57
CA ILE A 103 13.01 -12.68 -2.92
C ILE A 103 14.53 -12.74 -2.79
N ASN A 104 15.01 -13.10 -1.62
CA ASN A 104 16.42 -13.36 -1.36
C ASN A 104 16.55 -14.83 -0.94
N THR A 105 17.18 -15.62 -1.78
CA THR A 105 17.47 -17.04 -1.52
C THR A 105 18.72 -17.45 -2.28
N THR A 106 19.46 -18.38 -1.74
CA THR A 106 20.67 -18.96 -2.40
C THR A 106 20.36 -20.30 -3.07
N VAL A 107 19.11 -20.73 -3.08
CA VAL A 107 18.70 -22.05 -3.59
C VAL A 107 17.69 -21.88 -4.72
N ALA A 108 18.04 -22.41 -5.89
CA ALA A 108 17.15 -22.43 -7.05
C ALA A 108 15.81 -23.15 -6.76
N GLY A 109 14.76 -22.75 -7.45
CA GLY A 109 13.45 -23.37 -7.33
C GLY A 109 12.64 -22.90 -6.12
N ARG A 110 13.08 -21.87 -5.43
CA ARG A 110 12.30 -21.25 -4.36
C ARG A 110 11.35 -20.20 -4.92
N TYR A 111 10.22 -20.08 -4.29
CA TYR A 111 9.21 -19.11 -4.71
C TYR A 111 8.50 -18.45 -3.52
N ALA A 112 7.92 -17.31 -3.80
CA ALA A 112 6.96 -16.65 -2.93
C ALA A 112 5.64 -16.46 -3.69
N ASN A 113 4.53 -16.64 -2.98
CA ASN A 113 3.18 -16.40 -3.47
C ASN A 113 2.62 -15.20 -2.76
N PHE A 114 1.85 -14.39 -3.49
CA PHE A 114 1.11 -13.26 -2.93
C PHE A 114 -0.37 -13.39 -3.30
N GLY A 115 -1.25 -12.97 -2.42
CA GLY A 115 -2.68 -13.08 -2.63
C GLY A 115 -3.46 -11.96 -1.95
N ASP A 116 -4.72 -11.79 -2.38
CA ASP A 116 -5.59 -10.66 -2.04
C ASP A 116 -6.32 -10.81 -0.70
N SER A 117 -6.20 -11.92 -0.01
CA SER A 117 -6.85 -12.12 1.28
C SER A 117 -5.89 -12.62 2.33
N GLY A 118 -6.10 -12.20 3.57
CA GLY A 118 -5.30 -12.68 4.71
C GLY A 118 -5.43 -14.18 5.01
N LEU A 119 -6.29 -14.91 4.29
CA LEU A 119 -6.60 -16.32 4.58
C LEU A 119 -6.36 -17.25 3.39
N TYR A 120 -6.42 -16.76 2.14
CA TYR A 120 -6.28 -17.58 0.94
C TYR A 120 -5.50 -16.85 -0.13
N ILE A 121 -4.58 -17.53 -0.79
CA ILE A 121 -3.88 -17.05 -1.98
C ILE A 121 -4.72 -17.43 -3.20
N LEU A 122 -5.78 -16.67 -3.50
CA LEU A 122 -6.72 -16.99 -4.59
C LEU A 122 -6.31 -16.42 -5.95
N ASN A 123 -5.70 -15.24 -5.99
CA ASN A 123 -5.13 -14.66 -7.20
C ASN A 123 -3.64 -14.53 -6.98
N GLN A 124 -2.89 -15.49 -7.49
CA GLN A 124 -1.50 -15.67 -7.12
C GLN A 124 -0.58 -14.90 -8.05
N ASP A 125 0.09 -13.91 -7.49
CA ASP A 125 1.34 -13.45 -8.05
C ASP A 125 2.47 -14.36 -7.55
N TYR A 126 3.25 -14.87 -8.49
CA TYR A 126 4.39 -15.72 -8.19
C TYR A 126 5.69 -14.98 -8.41
N LEU A 127 6.54 -14.98 -7.42
CA LEU A 127 7.93 -14.62 -7.57
C LEU A 127 8.77 -15.89 -7.45
N TYR A 128 9.45 -16.22 -8.53
CA TYR A 128 10.25 -17.43 -8.63
C TYR A 128 11.73 -17.08 -8.76
N ASP A 129 12.57 -17.72 -7.96
CA ASP A 129 14.03 -17.62 -8.12
C ASP A 129 14.56 -18.79 -8.94
N ASN A 130 15.23 -18.45 -10.03
CA ASN A 130 15.91 -19.41 -10.92
C ASN A 130 17.32 -19.78 -10.45
N GLY A 131 17.72 -19.40 -9.23
CA GLY A 131 19.03 -19.75 -8.66
C GLY A 131 20.10 -18.66 -8.77
N THR A 132 19.72 -17.45 -9.16
CA THR A 132 20.68 -16.34 -9.30
C THR A 132 20.80 -15.47 -8.04
N GLY A 133 20.10 -15.82 -6.96
CA GLY A 133 20.23 -15.20 -5.64
C GLY A 133 19.15 -14.17 -5.31
N ASN A 134 18.81 -13.25 -6.20
CA ASN A 134 17.76 -12.24 -5.98
C ASN A 134 16.86 -12.10 -7.20
N SER A 135 15.57 -12.33 -7.00
CA SER A 135 14.55 -12.08 -8.02
C SER A 135 13.59 -10.98 -7.57
N THR A 136 13.10 -10.20 -8.52
CA THR A 136 12.21 -9.08 -8.26
C THR A 136 10.93 -9.20 -9.08
N LEU A 137 9.79 -9.06 -8.43
CA LEU A 137 8.47 -8.95 -9.03
C LEU A 137 7.94 -7.52 -8.81
N VAL A 138 7.41 -6.93 -9.86
CA VAL A 138 6.54 -5.74 -9.76
C VAL A 138 5.16 -6.16 -10.19
N SER A 139 4.20 -6.01 -9.31
CA SER A 139 2.83 -6.46 -9.55
C SER A 139 1.81 -5.40 -9.15
N LYS A 140 0.67 -5.40 -9.84
CA LYS A 140 -0.48 -4.58 -9.52
C LYS A 140 -1.50 -5.43 -8.77
N PHE A 141 -1.79 -5.02 -7.56
CA PHE A 141 -2.86 -5.60 -6.78
C PHE A 141 -4.14 -4.78 -6.97
N MET A 142 -5.08 -5.32 -7.75
CA MET A 142 -6.38 -4.69 -7.96
C MET A 142 -7.32 -5.05 -6.81
N ARG A 143 -7.83 -4.02 -6.16
CA ARG A 143 -9.00 -4.17 -5.31
C ARG A 143 -10.25 -4.15 -6.20
N THR A 144 -10.71 -5.30 -6.65
CA THR A 144 -12.10 -5.44 -7.05
C THR A 144 -12.96 -5.30 -5.79
N ALA A 145 -14.17 -4.76 -5.90
CA ALA A 145 -15.12 -4.43 -4.82
C ALA A 145 -15.38 -5.52 -3.76
N HIS A 146 -14.37 -6.23 -3.35
CA HIS A 146 -14.42 -7.23 -2.29
C HIS A 146 -14.49 -6.54 -0.93
N THR A 147 -15.56 -6.79 -0.21
CA THR A 147 -15.86 -6.31 1.15
C THR A 147 -14.84 -6.73 2.21
N SER A 148 -13.76 -7.39 1.85
CA SER A 148 -12.78 -7.98 2.77
C SER A 148 -11.38 -7.37 2.73
N TYR A 149 -11.09 -6.36 1.89
CA TYR A 149 -9.82 -5.68 1.96
C TYR A 149 -9.80 -4.68 3.12
N ASN A 150 -9.09 -5.02 4.16
CA ASN A 150 -8.85 -4.17 5.33
C ASN A 150 -7.43 -3.58 5.34
N GLY A 151 -6.85 -3.29 4.16
CA GLY A 151 -5.45 -2.88 4.06
C GLY A 151 -4.47 -4.05 4.29
N VAL A 152 -4.91 -5.27 3.98
CA VAL A 152 -4.15 -6.50 4.20
C VAL A 152 -4.13 -7.33 2.92
N PHE A 153 -2.97 -7.77 2.49
CA PHE A 153 -2.81 -8.86 1.54
C PHE A 153 -1.92 -9.95 2.15
N SER A 154 -1.72 -11.07 1.50
CA SER A 154 -1.02 -12.19 2.09
C SER A 154 0.17 -12.65 1.28
N TYR A 155 1.10 -13.33 1.94
CA TYR A 155 2.20 -14.02 1.30
C TYR A 155 2.44 -15.39 1.94
N ALA A 156 3.12 -16.26 1.21
CA ALA A 156 3.74 -17.47 1.72
C ALA A 156 4.99 -17.78 0.91
N VAL A 157 6.00 -18.36 1.53
CA VAL A 157 7.21 -18.81 0.85
C VAL A 157 7.30 -20.34 0.82
N SER A 158 7.96 -20.85 -0.21
CA SER A 158 8.13 -22.32 -0.38
C SER A 158 9.05 -22.96 0.66
N ASN A 159 9.85 -22.16 1.36
CA ASN A 159 10.82 -22.65 2.35
C ASN A 159 11.24 -21.53 3.30
N ALA A 160 11.44 -21.83 4.58
CA ALA A 160 11.81 -20.87 5.61
C ALA A 160 13.19 -20.18 5.39
N ALA A 161 14.06 -20.76 4.57
CA ALA A 161 15.32 -20.12 4.17
C ALA A 161 15.15 -19.07 3.04
N THR A 162 13.92 -18.85 2.58
CA THR A 162 13.57 -17.86 1.58
C THR A 162 13.10 -16.59 2.29
N ALA A 163 13.79 -15.49 2.09
CA ALA A 163 13.39 -14.19 2.63
C ALA A 163 12.71 -13.35 1.56
N VAL A 164 11.61 -12.71 1.91
CA VAL A 164 10.84 -11.82 1.02
C VAL A 164 10.72 -10.45 1.65
N SER A 165 11.00 -9.42 0.86
CA SER A 165 10.70 -8.04 1.21
C SER A 165 9.68 -7.46 0.25
N VAL A 166 8.75 -6.66 0.75
CA VAL A 166 7.68 -6.03 -0.04
C VAL A 166 7.65 -4.54 0.22
N ARG A 167 7.65 -3.78 -0.85
CA ARG A 167 7.56 -2.31 -0.84
C ARG A 167 6.42 -1.83 -1.71
N ILE A 168 5.63 -0.91 -1.21
CA ILE A 168 4.58 -0.24 -1.98
C ILE A 168 5.24 0.82 -2.88
N LEU A 169 4.85 0.86 -4.14
CA LEU A 169 5.34 1.80 -5.15
C LEU A 169 4.33 2.90 -5.44
N SER A 170 3.05 2.55 -5.51
CA SER A 170 1.98 3.51 -5.77
C SER A 170 0.64 2.96 -5.30
N PHE A 171 -0.34 3.84 -5.21
CA PHE A 171 -1.75 3.46 -5.01
C PHE A 171 -2.67 4.40 -5.79
N GLN A 172 -3.87 3.94 -6.06
CA GLN A 172 -4.93 4.70 -6.72
C GLN A 172 -6.15 4.82 -5.79
N LEU A 173 -6.68 6.03 -5.65
CA LEU A 173 -7.91 6.33 -4.91
C LEU A 173 -9.15 6.27 -5.80
#